data_a45dfa33bbe8c2923d98ac6a9f970e9e
#
_entry.id   a45dfa33bbe8c2923d98ac6a9f970e9e
#
_cell.length_a   1.000
_cell.length_b   1.000
_cell.length_c   1.000
_cell.angle_alpha   90.00
_cell.angle_beta   90.00
_cell.angle_gamma   90.00
#
_symmetry.space_group_name_H-M   'P 1'
#
loop_
_entity.id
_entity.type
_entity.pdbx_description
1 polymer ?
#
loop_
_entity_poly.entity_id
_entity_poly.type
_entity_poly.pdbx_seq_one_letter_code
_entity_poly.pdbx_strand_id
1 'polypeptide(L)'
;MTGAADLELVKLTKRYQDTPAVRGIDLKVPAGTYCCLLGPSGCGKTSTLRMIAGHEEVTEGDIVLGGRQIDQLEPAARKTAMMFQSYALFPHLNCLDNVAFSLKMKGVAKAERHPRAREMLALVHMEDFAERLPAQLSGGQQQRVALARALVTDPSILLLDEPLSALDPFLRVRMREELKRLQLELGITFIHVTHSQDEALALADLIVVMKDGVIEQAGRPREVFNRPRTPFVARFIGGHNLVSARVIGRDGAVAELEDAVGRRFRVRADGVAVGSEIAFALRADHLELTHAQALRVAVGAESEPEAPAVNAIDGTVTSVQYQGTHVEVRLEARGLEPLLATVPEAAFYAAPFELGAPARLSFALGEAHVLHG
;
A
#
# COMPACT_ATOMS: atom_id res chain seq x y z
N MET A 1 -5.85 8.96 28.26
CA MET A 1 -5.82 7.87 27.25
C MET A 1 -4.70 6.91 27.61
N THR A 2 -4.91 5.61 27.48
CA THR A 2 -3.87 4.58 27.62
C THR A 2 -2.79 4.83 26.57
N GLY A 3 -1.50 4.74 26.92
CA GLY A 3 -0.40 4.98 25.96
C GLY A 3 -0.44 3.99 24.78
N ALA A 4 0.19 4.38 23.66
CA ALA A 4 0.38 3.49 22.52
C ALA A 4 1.08 2.20 22.93
N ALA A 5 0.69 1.10 22.31
CA ALA A 5 1.33 -0.19 22.49
C ALA A 5 1.93 -0.67 21.16
N ASP A 6 3.08 -1.33 21.23
CA ASP A 6 3.63 -2.09 20.12
C ASP A 6 2.85 -3.39 19.93
N LEU A 7 2.82 -3.86 18.68
CA LEU A 7 2.20 -5.13 18.31
C LEU A 7 3.26 -6.06 17.73
N GLU A 8 3.33 -7.28 18.21
CA GLU A 8 4.14 -8.34 17.64
C GLU A 8 3.26 -9.53 17.25
N LEU A 9 3.41 -10.00 16.03
CA LEU A 9 2.87 -11.25 15.54
C LEU A 9 4.04 -12.22 15.43
N VAL A 10 3.92 -13.39 16.06
CA VAL A 10 4.98 -14.39 16.10
C VAL A 10 4.46 -15.67 15.48
N LYS A 11 4.97 -16.04 14.29
CA LYS A 11 4.55 -17.23 13.53
C LYS A 11 3.03 -17.34 13.40
N LEU A 12 2.33 -16.20 13.30
CA LEU A 12 0.88 -16.16 13.30
C LEU A 12 0.30 -16.91 12.11
N THR A 13 -0.53 -17.90 12.40
CA THR A 13 -1.15 -18.79 11.40
C THR A 13 -2.64 -18.85 11.59
N LYS A 14 -3.39 -18.80 10.48
CA LYS A 14 -4.83 -19.07 10.43
C LYS A 14 -5.14 -20.09 9.36
N ARG A 15 -5.83 -21.16 9.74
CA ARG A 15 -6.41 -22.15 8.83
C ARG A 15 -7.93 -22.15 8.96
N TYR A 16 -8.60 -22.19 7.84
CA TYR A 16 -10.03 -22.51 7.76
C TYR A 16 -10.15 -23.92 7.20
N GLN A 17 -10.47 -24.87 8.08
CA GLN A 17 -10.34 -26.31 7.76
C GLN A 17 -8.90 -26.60 7.28
N ASP A 18 -8.71 -27.10 6.08
CA ASP A 18 -7.40 -27.42 5.52
C ASP A 18 -6.76 -26.25 4.73
N THR A 19 -7.49 -25.15 4.54
CA THR A 19 -7.00 -24.01 3.73
C THR A 19 -6.31 -22.97 4.61
N PRO A 20 -5.01 -22.75 4.44
CA PRO A 20 -4.28 -21.71 5.18
C PRO A 20 -4.58 -20.33 4.60
N ALA A 21 -5.16 -19.44 5.41
CA ALA A 21 -5.39 -18.03 5.07
C ALA A 21 -4.23 -17.13 5.50
N VAL A 22 -3.53 -17.49 6.59
CA VAL A 22 -2.31 -16.83 7.06
C VAL A 22 -1.31 -17.92 7.41
N ARG A 23 -0.04 -17.77 6.99
CA ARG A 23 0.96 -18.83 6.96
C ARG A 23 2.21 -18.46 7.76
N GLY A 24 2.11 -18.43 9.10
CA GLY A 24 3.24 -18.23 9.98
C GLY A 24 3.94 -16.88 9.81
N ILE A 25 3.17 -15.80 9.78
CA ILE A 25 3.73 -14.45 9.60
C ILE A 25 4.38 -13.94 10.88
N ASP A 26 5.53 -13.29 10.71
CA ASP A 26 6.22 -12.52 11.75
C ASP A 26 6.11 -11.03 11.39
N LEU A 27 5.64 -10.21 12.33
CA LEU A 27 5.53 -8.76 12.14
C LEU A 27 5.71 -8.03 13.47
N LYS A 28 6.50 -6.96 13.44
CA LYS A 28 6.59 -6.02 14.56
C LYS A 28 6.14 -4.63 14.12
N VAL A 29 5.12 -4.11 14.81
CA VAL A 29 4.59 -2.76 14.59
C VAL A 29 4.94 -1.92 15.84
N PRO A 30 5.81 -0.91 15.71
CA PRO A 30 6.15 -0.05 16.84
C PRO A 30 4.93 0.72 17.36
N ALA A 31 4.94 1.06 18.65
CA ALA A 31 3.91 1.88 19.27
C ALA A 31 3.75 3.23 18.55
N GLY A 32 2.49 3.72 18.42
CA GLY A 32 2.18 4.98 17.77
C GLY A 32 2.36 5.00 16.25
N THR A 33 2.55 3.84 15.61
CA THR A 33 2.74 3.70 14.17
C THR A 33 1.40 3.59 13.44
N TYR A 34 1.29 4.25 12.28
CA TYR A 34 0.23 3.97 11.30
C TYR A 34 0.71 2.84 10.38
N CYS A 35 0.23 1.61 10.60
CA CYS A 35 0.58 0.45 9.80
C CYS A 35 -0.52 0.12 8.80
N CYS A 36 -0.18 -0.01 7.51
CA CYS A 36 -1.10 -0.46 6.47
C CYS A 36 -0.79 -1.91 6.06
N LEU A 37 -1.75 -2.81 6.20
CA LEU A 37 -1.73 -4.14 5.61
C LEU A 37 -2.30 -4.05 4.19
N LEU A 38 -1.46 -4.24 3.19
CA LEU A 38 -1.75 -4.03 1.78
C LEU A 38 -1.59 -5.35 1.00
N GLY A 39 -2.45 -5.61 0.03
CA GLY A 39 -2.38 -6.82 -0.80
C GLY A 39 -3.68 -7.12 -1.54
N PRO A 40 -3.69 -8.09 -2.47
CA PRO A 40 -4.89 -8.49 -3.21
C PRO A 40 -5.97 -9.09 -2.29
N SER A 41 -7.18 -9.23 -2.82
CA SER A 41 -8.26 -9.91 -2.11
C SER A 41 -7.88 -11.35 -1.77
N GLY A 42 -8.25 -11.82 -0.57
CA GLY A 42 -7.98 -13.19 -0.13
C GLY A 42 -6.55 -13.46 0.38
N CYS A 43 -5.65 -12.48 0.44
CA CYS A 43 -4.27 -12.71 0.90
C CYS A 43 -4.10 -12.76 2.44
N GLY A 44 -5.18 -12.72 3.23
CA GLY A 44 -5.13 -12.90 4.68
C GLY A 44 -5.18 -11.62 5.53
N LYS A 45 -5.27 -10.42 4.96
CA LYS A 45 -5.29 -9.13 5.70
C LYS A 45 -6.40 -9.04 6.74
N THR A 46 -7.65 -9.21 6.31
CA THR A 46 -8.83 -9.16 7.21
C THR A 46 -8.79 -10.28 8.25
N SER A 47 -8.32 -11.49 7.89
CA SER A 47 -8.14 -12.58 8.87
C SER A 47 -7.09 -12.21 9.92
N THR A 48 -5.96 -11.61 9.52
CA THR A 48 -4.95 -11.10 10.44
C THR A 48 -5.53 -10.03 11.37
N LEU A 49 -6.26 -9.06 10.81
CA LEU A 49 -6.90 -8.00 11.59
C LEU A 49 -7.90 -8.57 12.61
N ARG A 50 -8.74 -9.53 12.20
CA ARG A 50 -9.73 -10.17 13.07
C ARG A 50 -9.10 -11.04 14.14
N MET A 51 -7.97 -11.71 13.88
CA MET A 51 -7.22 -12.41 14.92
C MET A 51 -6.67 -11.44 15.98
N ILE A 52 -6.16 -10.28 15.57
CA ILE A 52 -5.69 -9.23 16.51
C ILE A 52 -6.87 -8.72 17.35
N ALA A 53 -8.04 -8.51 16.74
CA ALA A 53 -9.26 -8.07 17.43
C ALA A 53 -9.85 -9.14 18.37
N GLY A 54 -9.52 -10.41 18.17
CA GLY A 54 -10.12 -11.55 18.87
C GLY A 54 -11.46 -12.01 18.31
N HIS A 55 -11.81 -11.59 17.09
CA HIS A 55 -12.99 -12.05 16.37
C HIS A 55 -12.75 -13.31 15.56
N GLU A 56 -11.50 -13.74 15.47
CA GLU A 56 -11.06 -15.00 14.86
C GLU A 56 -10.01 -15.65 15.78
N GLU A 57 -10.13 -16.94 15.97
CA GLU A 57 -9.16 -17.72 16.74
C GLU A 57 -7.86 -17.89 15.96
N VAL A 58 -6.75 -17.78 16.67
CA VAL A 58 -5.41 -18.10 16.15
C VAL A 58 -5.26 -19.62 16.08
N THR A 59 -4.80 -20.13 14.92
CA THR A 59 -4.57 -21.59 14.79
C THR A 59 -3.21 -21.97 15.37
N GLU A 60 -2.15 -21.17 15.08
CA GLU A 60 -0.80 -21.37 15.60
C GLU A 60 -0.11 -20.01 15.73
N GLY A 61 0.84 -19.89 16.65
CA GLY A 61 1.59 -18.67 16.89
C GLY A 61 0.94 -17.75 17.91
N ASP A 62 1.54 -16.59 18.13
CA ASP A 62 1.17 -15.68 19.22
C ASP A 62 0.91 -14.27 18.73
N ILE A 63 0.07 -13.54 19.47
CA ILE A 63 -0.15 -12.09 19.31
C ILE A 63 0.23 -11.43 20.61
N VAL A 64 1.25 -10.54 20.57
CA VAL A 64 1.74 -9.81 21.73
C VAL A 64 1.46 -8.32 21.56
N LEU A 65 0.80 -7.72 22.54
CA LEU A 65 0.44 -6.30 22.58
C LEU A 65 1.03 -5.65 23.82
N GLY A 66 1.94 -4.69 23.65
CA GLY A 66 2.61 -4.02 24.76
C GLY A 66 3.32 -5.01 25.70
N GLY A 67 3.98 -6.03 25.16
CA GLY A 67 4.67 -7.09 25.91
C GLY A 67 3.75 -8.13 26.56
N ARG A 68 2.42 -8.07 26.33
CA ARG A 68 1.45 -9.03 26.85
C ARG A 68 0.86 -9.86 25.72
N GLN A 69 0.87 -11.18 25.85
CA GLN A 69 0.18 -12.11 24.96
C GLN A 69 -1.35 -11.94 25.08
N ILE A 70 -2.06 -11.80 23.93
CA ILE A 70 -3.48 -11.48 23.88
C ILE A 70 -4.32 -12.46 23.05
N ASP A 71 -3.74 -13.42 22.35
CA ASP A 71 -4.43 -14.37 21.49
C ASP A 71 -5.49 -15.19 22.21
N GLN A 72 -5.27 -15.53 23.50
CA GLN A 72 -6.21 -16.26 24.35
C GLN A 72 -7.22 -15.35 25.08
N LEU A 73 -7.12 -14.02 24.93
CA LEU A 73 -8.04 -13.11 25.60
C LEU A 73 -9.30 -12.88 24.77
N GLU A 74 -10.43 -12.78 25.46
CA GLU A 74 -11.67 -12.31 24.87
C GLU A 74 -11.51 -10.89 24.25
N PRO A 75 -12.23 -10.55 23.16
CA PRO A 75 -12.10 -9.26 22.48
C PRO A 75 -12.16 -8.05 23.43
N ALA A 76 -13.07 -8.07 24.38
CA ALA A 76 -13.27 -6.96 25.34
C ALA A 76 -12.08 -6.74 26.29
N ALA A 77 -11.21 -7.72 26.48
CA ALA A 77 -10.03 -7.68 27.36
C ALA A 77 -8.72 -7.29 26.65
N ARG A 78 -8.73 -7.21 25.30
CA ARG A 78 -7.53 -6.99 24.46
C ARG A 78 -7.04 -5.55 24.39
N LYS A 79 -7.80 -4.57 24.86
CA LYS A 79 -7.55 -3.13 24.65
C LYS A 79 -7.38 -2.75 23.17
N THR A 80 -8.01 -3.48 22.28
CA THR A 80 -8.13 -3.16 20.87
C THR A 80 -9.55 -2.67 20.57
N ALA A 81 -9.70 -1.82 19.55
CA ALA A 81 -11.02 -1.49 19.00
C ALA A 81 -11.00 -1.70 17.49
N MET A 82 -12.10 -2.18 16.94
CA MET A 82 -12.20 -2.46 15.51
C MET A 82 -13.33 -1.65 14.88
N MET A 83 -13.03 -1.04 13.73
CA MET A 83 -14.00 -0.46 12.82
C MET A 83 -14.15 -1.38 11.63
N PHE A 84 -15.37 -1.86 11.41
CA PHE A 84 -15.73 -2.76 10.32
C PHE A 84 -15.97 -2.00 9.01
N GLN A 85 -15.79 -2.66 7.89
CA GLN A 85 -16.00 -2.12 6.54
C GLN A 85 -17.42 -1.53 6.33
N SER A 86 -18.46 -2.15 6.91
CA SER A 86 -19.84 -1.69 6.85
C SER A 86 -20.21 -0.66 7.92
N TYR A 87 -19.20 -0.15 8.68
CA TYR A 87 -19.37 0.72 9.86
C TYR A 87 -20.16 0.07 11.01
N ALA A 88 -21.07 -0.86 10.72
CA ALA A 88 -21.87 -1.65 11.67
C ALA A 88 -22.55 -0.79 12.76
N LEU A 89 -23.06 0.40 12.41
CA LEU A 89 -23.82 1.23 13.33
C LEU A 89 -25.18 0.58 13.65
N PHE A 90 -25.63 0.73 14.89
CA PHE A 90 -26.95 0.27 15.32
C PHE A 90 -28.01 1.19 14.74
N PRO A 91 -28.89 0.73 13.81
CA PRO A 91 -29.77 1.62 13.06
C PRO A 91 -30.89 2.24 13.91
N HIS A 92 -31.21 1.63 15.06
CA HIS A 92 -32.23 2.06 16.01
C HIS A 92 -31.71 2.99 17.11
N LEU A 93 -30.39 3.24 17.17
CA LEU A 93 -29.76 4.15 18.13
C LEU A 93 -29.29 5.41 17.40
N ASN A 94 -29.43 6.58 18.07
CA ASN A 94 -28.81 7.82 17.57
C ASN A 94 -27.28 7.77 17.66
N CYS A 95 -26.57 8.80 17.15
CA CYS A 95 -25.13 8.85 17.15
C CYS A 95 -24.55 8.77 18.56
N LEU A 96 -25.12 9.52 19.52
CA LEU A 96 -24.67 9.56 20.90
C LEU A 96 -24.77 8.17 21.56
N ASP A 97 -25.90 7.50 21.39
CA ASP A 97 -26.13 6.17 21.95
C ASP A 97 -25.32 5.08 21.21
N ASN A 98 -25.07 5.22 19.91
CA ASN A 98 -24.13 4.38 19.19
C ASN A 98 -22.73 4.45 19.79
N VAL A 99 -22.21 5.65 20.01
CA VAL A 99 -20.87 5.85 20.60
C VAL A 99 -20.84 5.36 22.05
N ALA A 100 -21.88 5.67 22.84
CA ALA A 100 -21.97 5.27 24.25
C ALA A 100 -22.24 3.76 24.48
N PHE A 101 -22.52 2.99 23.41
CA PHE A 101 -23.02 1.62 23.53
C PHE A 101 -22.07 0.68 24.29
N SER A 102 -20.77 0.68 23.93
CA SER A 102 -19.78 -0.16 24.59
C SER A 102 -19.61 0.17 26.09
N LEU A 103 -19.71 1.44 26.47
CA LEU A 103 -19.70 1.87 27.87
C LEU A 103 -20.95 1.41 28.61
N LYS A 104 -22.12 1.43 27.91
CA LYS A 104 -23.37 0.87 28.45
C LYS A 104 -23.23 -0.62 28.77
N MET A 105 -22.62 -1.40 27.84
CA MET A 105 -22.40 -2.84 28.06
C MET A 105 -21.43 -3.13 29.20
N LYS A 106 -20.52 -2.21 29.49
CA LYS A 106 -19.62 -2.26 30.66
C LYS A 106 -20.29 -1.77 31.98
N GLY A 107 -21.59 -1.46 31.96
CA GLY A 107 -22.33 -1.02 33.14
C GLY A 107 -22.14 0.45 33.53
N VAL A 108 -21.48 1.28 32.68
CA VAL A 108 -21.24 2.70 32.98
C VAL A 108 -22.58 3.46 32.97
N ALA A 109 -22.85 4.24 34.04
CA ALA A 109 -24.06 5.00 34.20
C ALA A 109 -24.26 6.03 33.07
N LYS A 110 -25.51 6.33 32.71
CA LYS A 110 -25.85 7.27 31.62
C LYS A 110 -25.23 8.66 31.82
N ALA A 111 -25.22 9.13 33.06
CA ALA A 111 -24.66 10.42 33.45
C ALA A 111 -23.15 10.53 33.21
N GLU A 112 -22.44 9.40 33.14
CA GLU A 112 -20.99 9.34 32.90
C GLU A 112 -20.68 8.99 31.44
N ARG A 113 -21.38 8.01 30.82
CA ARG A 113 -21.08 7.57 29.45
C ARG A 113 -21.45 8.58 28.38
N HIS A 114 -22.53 9.39 28.57
CA HIS A 114 -22.94 10.38 27.58
C HIS A 114 -21.96 11.54 27.43
N PRO A 115 -21.43 12.17 28.50
CA PRO A 115 -20.33 13.14 28.36
C PRO A 115 -19.12 12.59 27.60
N ARG A 116 -18.65 11.38 27.94
CA ARG A 116 -17.53 10.73 27.21
C ARG A 116 -17.85 10.50 25.73
N ALA A 117 -19.07 10.07 25.42
CA ALA A 117 -19.51 9.89 24.04
C ALA A 117 -19.57 11.23 23.27
N ARG A 118 -19.99 12.34 23.92
CA ARG A 118 -19.96 13.68 23.32
C ARG A 118 -18.54 14.17 23.04
N GLU A 119 -17.60 13.91 23.94
CA GLU A 119 -16.18 14.22 23.72
C GLU A 119 -15.66 13.49 22.48
N MET A 120 -15.99 12.21 22.30
CA MET A 120 -15.58 11.45 21.11
C MET A 120 -16.28 11.94 19.83
N LEU A 121 -17.54 12.35 19.90
CA LEU A 121 -18.22 12.97 18.76
C LEU A 121 -17.60 14.32 18.40
N ALA A 122 -17.22 15.14 19.37
CA ALA A 122 -16.51 16.40 19.13
C ALA A 122 -15.14 16.17 18.47
N LEU A 123 -14.38 15.16 18.91
CA LEU A 123 -13.10 14.79 18.32
C LEU A 123 -13.17 14.49 16.81
N VAL A 124 -14.30 13.95 16.36
CA VAL A 124 -14.57 13.63 14.95
C VAL A 124 -15.49 14.64 14.25
N HIS A 125 -15.74 15.80 14.86
CA HIS A 125 -16.62 16.87 14.34
C HIS A 125 -18.04 16.40 14.02
N MET A 126 -18.65 15.67 14.96
CA MET A 126 -20.02 15.11 14.85
C MET A 126 -20.92 15.50 16.02
N GLU A 127 -20.57 16.47 16.83
CA GLU A 127 -21.34 16.92 18.01
C GLU A 127 -22.74 17.40 17.65
N ASP A 128 -22.91 18.14 16.56
CA ASP A 128 -24.20 18.66 16.09
C ASP A 128 -25.16 17.55 15.57
N PHE A 129 -24.60 16.36 15.34
CA PHE A 129 -25.33 15.20 14.82
C PHE A 129 -25.65 14.16 15.91
N ALA A 130 -25.37 14.47 17.18
CA ALA A 130 -25.47 13.53 18.30
C ALA A 130 -26.83 12.81 18.39
N GLU A 131 -27.93 13.50 18.10
CA GLU A 131 -29.28 12.96 18.20
C GLU A 131 -29.82 12.35 16.90
N ARG A 132 -29.06 12.39 15.79
CA ARG A 132 -29.46 11.79 14.51
C ARG A 132 -29.29 10.28 14.49
N LEU A 133 -30.18 9.62 13.76
CA LEU A 133 -30.08 8.19 13.45
C LEU A 133 -29.09 7.96 12.28
N PRO A 134 -28.47 6.79 12.18
CA PRO A 134 -27.54 6.46 11.08
C PRO A 134 -28.12 6.69 9.68
N ALA A 135 -29.41 6.40 9.46
CA ALA A 135 -30.06 6.61 8.17
C ALA A 135 -30.16 8.09 7.73
N GLN A 136 -29.94 9.02 8.65
CA GLN A 136 -29.96 10.48 8.39
C GLN A 136 -28.55 11.05 8.13
N LEU A 137 -27.55 10.18 8.03
CA LEU A 137 -26.14 10.55 7.87
C LEU A 137 -25.61 10.14 6.50
N SER A 138 -24.71 10.95 5.94
CA SER A 138 -23.90 10.53 4.80
C SER A 138 -22.92 9.41 5.19
N GLY A 139 -22.38 8.67 4.20
CA GLY A 139 -21.41 7.60 4.45
C GLY A 139 -20.19 8.06 5.26
N GLY A 140 -19.62 9.23 4.95
CA GLY A 140 -18.50 9.80 5.72
C GLY A 140 -18.90 10.22 7.15
N GLN A 141 -20.13 10.66 7.37
CA GLN A 141 -20.63 10.94 8.72
C GLN A 141 -20.84 9.65 9.51
N GLN A 142 -21.39 8.59 8.90
CA GLN A 142 -21.49 7.27 9.53
C GLN A 142 -20.13 6.71 9.92
N GLN A 143 -19.13 6.87 9.05
CA GLN A 143 -17.75 6.49 9.32
C GLN A 143 -17.18 7.20 10.55
N ARG A 144 -17.33 8.52 10.64
CA ARG A 144 -16.88 9.30 11.80
C ARG A 144 -17.55 8.85 13.10
N VAL A 145 -18.84 8.58 13.08
CA VAL A 145 -19.56 8.04 14.26
C VAL A 145 -19.02 6.64 14.63
N ALA A 146 -18.75 5.77 13.66
CA ALA A 146 -18.16 4.45 13.90
C ALA A 146 -16.75 4.56 14.50
N LEU A 147 -15.97 5.54 14.04
CA LEU A 147 -14.64 5.85 14.58
C LEU A 147 -14.74 6.34 16.04
N ALA A 148 -15.65 7.29 16.35
CA ALA A 148 -15.91 7.74 17.71
C ALA A 148 -16.34 6.60 18.64
N ARG A 149 -17.18 5.67 18.13
CA ARG A 149 -17.62 4.48 18.87
C ARG A 149 -16.46 3.53 19.19
N ALA A 150 -15.50 3.39 18.28
CA ALA A 150 -14.30 2.59 18.53
C ALA A 150 -13.40 3.27 19.59
N LEU A 151 -13.19 4.58 19.47
CA LEU A 151 -12.30 5.35 20.33
C LEU A 151 -12.80 5.53 21.77
N VAL A 152 -14.10 5.52 22.02
CA VAL A 152 -14.67 5.73 23.36
C VAL A 152 -14.26 4.67 24.39
N THR A 153 -13.77 3.52 23.92
CA THR A 153 -13.27 2.42 24.76
C THR A 153 -11.85 2.63 25.26
N ASP A 154 -11.18 3.71 24.83
CA ASP A 154 -9.78 4.05 25.12
C ASP A 154 -8.80 2.93 24.72
N PRO A 155 -8.77 2.53 23.42
CA PRO A 155 -7.95 1.43 22.97
C PRO A 155 -6.47 1.84 22.85
N SER A 156 -5.56 0.88 23.01
CA SER A 156 -4.14 1.07 22.71
C SER A 156 -3.81 0.90 21.23
N ILE A 157 -4.67 0.15 20.50
CA ILE A 157 -4.60 -0.06 19.04
C ILE A 157 -5.99 0.11 18.43
N LEU A 158 -6.07 0.83 17.31
CA LEU A 158 -7.25 0.93 16.47
C LEU A 158 -7.06 0.09 15.20
N LEU A 159 -8.00 -0.81 14.94
CA LEU A 159 -8.04 -1.72 13.80
C LEU A 159 -9.08 -1.24 12.80
N LEU A 160 -8.68 -1.01 11.55
CA LEU A 160 -9.52 -0.45 10.49
C LEU A 160 -9.61 -1.43 9.32
N ASP A 161 -10.79 -2.01 9.09
CA ASP A 161 -11.04 -2.95 7.99
C ASP A 161 -11.64 -2.20 6.79
N GLU A 162 -10.82 -1.87 5.80
CA GLU A 162 -11.16 -1.12 4.58
C GLU A 162 -12.01 0.14 4.85
N PRO A 163 -11.59 1.04 5.75
CA PRO A 163 -12.44 2.13 6.22
C PRO A 163 -12.86 3.11 5.12
N LEU A 164 -12.10 3.22 4.03
CA LEU A 164 -12.32 4.22 2.98
C LEU A 164 -12.96 3.63 1.70
N SER A 165 -13.21 2.32 1.65
CA SER A 165 -13.63 1.62 0.43
C SER A 165 -15.01 2.07 -0.09
N ALA A 166 -15.93 2.44 0.80
CA ALA A 166 -17.30 2.84 0.47
C ALA A 166 -17.46 4.34 0.15
N LEU A 167 -16.37 5.12 0.15
CA LEU A 167 -16.41 6.57 -0.05
C LEU A 167 -16.11 6.94 -1.51
N ASP A 168 -16.73 8.04 -1.98
CA ASP A 168 -16.37 8.67 -3.24
C ASP A 168 -14.93 9.22 -3.21
N PRO A 169 -14.27 9.45 -4.37
CA PRO A 169 -12.87 9.85 -4.44
C PRO A 169 -12.54 11.14 -3.68
N PHE A 170 -13.42 12.15 -3.71
CA PHE A 170 -13.20 13.43 -3.05
C PHE A 170 -13.26 13.28 -1.51
N LEU A 171 -14.28 12.58 -1.03
CA LEU A 171 -14.44 12.32 0.40
C LEU A 171 -13.32 11.41 0.93
N ARG A 172 -12.84 10.47 0.12
CA ARG A 172 -11.72 9.59 0.46
C ARG A 172 -10.44 10.37 0.76
N VAL A 173 -10.10 11.39 -0.04
CA VAL A 173 -8.92 12.24 0.21
C VAL A 173 -9.04 12.95 1.56
N ARG A 174 -10.20 13.58 1.83
CA ARG A 174 -10.43 14.26 3.11
C ARG A 174 -10.38 13.31 4.31
N MET A 175 -10.95 12.12 4.18
CA MET A 175 -10.94 11.13 5.25
C MET A 175 -9.55 10.55 5.52
N ARG A 176 -8.68 10.45 4.50
CA ARG A 176 -7.26 10.11 4.71
C ARG A 176 -6.58 11.14 5.62
N GLU A 177 -6.69 12.42 5.31
CA GLU A 177 -6.13 13.50 6.12
C GLU A 177 -6.66 13.46 7.57
N GLU A 178 -7.96 13.22 7.73
CA GLU A 178 -8.61 13.12 9.02
C GLU A 178 -8.11 11.93 9.85
N LEU A 179 -7.97 10.75 9.24
CA LEU A 179 -7.43 9.56 9.91
C LEU A 179 -5.98 9.77 10.34
N LYS A 180 -5.14 10.39 9.50
CA LYS A 180 -3.75 10.69 9.87
C LYS A 180 -3.67 11.72 10.99
N ARG A 181 -4.48 12.79 10.92
CA ARG A 181 -4.59 13.79 11.99
C ARG A 181 -4.98 13.15 13.32
N LEU A 182 -6.03 12.33 13.33
CA LEU A 182 -6.51 11.65 14.53
C LEU A 182 -5.46 10.70 15.11
N GLN A 183 -4.74 9.96 14.26
CA GLN A 183 -3.68 9.06 14.72
C GLN A 183 -2.56 9.83 15.42
N LEU A 184 -2.14 10.98 14.86
CA LEU A 184 -1.10 11.83 15.45
C LEU A 184 -1.58 12.49 16.76
N GLU A 185 -2.84 12.96 16.80
CA GLU A 185 -3.43 13.59 18.00
C GLU A 185 -3.61 12.61 19.15
N LEU A 186 -4.10 11.40 18.84
CA LEU A 186 -4.30 10.35 19.83
C LEU A 186 -3.01 9.66 20.26
N GLY A 187 -2.01 9.65 19.39
CA GLY A 187 -0.73 8.99 19.62
C GLY A 187 -0.82 7.46 19.77
N ILE A 188 -1.92 6.82 19.37
CA ILE A 188 -2.11 5.36 19.43
C ILE A 188 -1.70 4.67 18.12
N THR A 189 -1.52 3.36 18.16
CA THR A 189 -1.19 2.56 16.97
C THR A 189 -2.43 2.31 16.12
N PHE A 190 -2.34 2.50 14.80
CA PHE A 190 -3.39 2.18 13.84
C PHE A 190 -2.94 1.02 12.97
N ILE A 191 -3.80 0.00 12.78
CA ILE A 191 -3.64 -1.07 11.80
C ILE A 191 -4.77 -0.94 10.78
N HIS A 192 -4.42 -0.58 9.56
CA HIS A 192 -5.36 -0.30 8.48
C HIS A 192 -5.23 -1.34 7.37
N VAL A 193 -6.28 -2.08 7.11
CA VAL A 193 -6.39 -2.99 5.97
C VAL A 193 -6.91 -2.21 4.76
N THR A 194 -6.20 -2.27 3.65
CA THR A 194 -6.64 -1.68 2.38
C THR A 194 -6.14 -2.51 1.18
N HIS A 195 -6.78 -2.34 0.04
CA HIS A 195 -6.31 -2.78 -1.26
C HIS A 195 -5.79 -1.63 -2.13
N SER A 196 -5.90 -0.37 -1.65
CA SER A 196 -5.47 0.84 -2.35
C SER A 196 -4.01 1.17 -2.02
N GLN A 197 -3.16 1.18 -3.05
CA GLN A 197 -1.76 1.59 -2.93
C GLN A 197 -1.65 3.06 -2.52
N ASP A 198 -2.50 3.94 -3.09
CA ASP A 198 -2.52 5.38 -2.78
C ASP A 198 -2.84 5.66 -1.31
N GLU A 199 -3.74 4.86 -0.70
CA GLU A 199 -4.04 4.98 0.72
C GLU A 199 -2.84 4.59 1.56
N ALA A 200 -2.23 3.45 1.27
CA ALA A 200 -1.07 2.96 2.01
C ALA A 200 0.14 3.92 1.88
N LEU A 201 0.43 4.39 0.67
CA LEU A 201 1.55 5.32 0.42
C LEU A 201 1.35 6.68 1.09
N ALA A 202 0.08 7.16 1.18
CA ALA A 202 -0.22 8.47 1.76
C ALA A 202 -0.31 8.46 3.30
N LEU A 203 -0.75 7.36 3.92
CA LEU A 203 -1.06 7.30 5.35
C LEU A 203 0.00 6.62 6.20
N ALA A 204 0.64 5.57 5.66
CA ALA A 204 1.42 4.66 6.46
C ALA A 204 2.78 5.22 6.88
N ASP A 205 3.18 4.88 8.09
CA ASP A 205 4.57 4.91 8.53
C ASP A 205 5.25 3.56 8.25
N LEU A 206 4.43 2.47 8.22
CA LEU A 206 4.84 1.10 7.89
C LEU A 206 3.83 0.48 6.92
N ILE A 207 4.28 0.07 5.74
CA ILE A 207 3.50 -0.74 4.79
C ILE A 207 3.92 -2.19 4.93
N VAL A 208 2.95 -3.09 5.00
CA VAL A 208 3.12 -4.54 5.00
C VAL A 208 2.41 -5.10 3.79
N VAL A 209 3.16 -5.51 2.78
CA VAL A 209 2.60 -6.12 1.55
C VAL A 209 2.43 -7.61 1.77
N MET A 210 1.20 -8.09 1.62
CA MET A 210 0.83 -9.49 1.80
C MET A 210 0.41 -10.13 0.49
N LYS A 211 0.80 -11.41 0.31
CA LYS A 211 0.38 -12.27 -0.79
C LYS A 211 0.21 -13.70 -0.28
N ASP A 212 -0.85 -14.38 -0.68
CA ASP A 212 -1.08 -15.82 -0.41
C ASP A 212 -0.84 -16.25 1.05
N GLY A 213 -1.19 -15.36 2.01
CA GLY A 213 -1.05 -15.60 3.44
C GLY A 213 0.33 -15.34 4.02
N VAL A 214 1.29 -14.80 3.25
CA VAL A 214 2.63 -14.45 3.74
C VAL A 214 2.91 -12.96 3.57
N ILE A 215 3.90 -12.44 4.29
CA ILE A 215 4.41 -11.08 4.13
C ILE A 215 5.53 -11.12 3.07
N GLU A 216 5.30 -10.48 1.93
CA GLU A 216 6.28 -10.33 0.84
C GLU A 216 7.32 -9.26 1.17
N GLN A 217 6.86 -8.15 1.73
CA GLN A 217 7.73 -7.05 2.14
C GLN A 217 7.05 -6.21 3.22
N ALA A 218 7.83 -5.79 4.21
CA ALA A 218 7.44 -4.74 5.16
C ALA A 218 8.51 -3.65 5.17
N GLY A 219 8.10 -2.38 5.20
CA GLY A 219 9.01 -1.25 5.19
C GLY A 219 8.29 0.10 5.16
N ARG A 220 9.07 1.19 5.17
CA ARG A 220 8.52 2.54 4.98
C ARG A 220 7.95 2.68 3.56
N PRO A 221 6.93 3.56 3.34
CA PRO A 221 6.34 3.75 2.02
C PRO A 221 7.36 3.96 0.90
N ARG A 222 8.31 4.87 1.12
CA ARG A 222 9.37 5.16 0.14
C ARG A 222 10.29 3.97 -0.13
N GLU A 223 10.55 3.11 0.86
CA GLU A 223 11.35 1.90 0.69
C GLU A 223 10.59 0.87 -0.14
N VAL A 224 9.33 0.59 0.22
CA VAL A 224 8.50 -0.40 -0.49
C VAL A 224 8.25 0.03 -1.94
N PHE A 225 8.04 1.33 -2.20
CA PHE A 225 7.86 1.87 -3.54
C PHE A 225 9.15 1.87 -4.35
N ASN A 226 10.27 2.43 -3.84
CA ASN A 226 11.50 2.61 -4.62
C ASN A 226 12.38 1.36 -4.70
N ARG A 227 12.21 0.43 -3.74
CA ARG A 227 13.03 -0.79 -3.63
C ARG A 227 12.14 -2.00 -3.37
N PRO A 228 11.26 -2.35 -4.31
CA PRO A 228 10.47 -3.57 -4.20
C PRO A 228 11.41 -4.78 -4.15
N ARG A 229 11.14 -5.74 -3.26
CA ARG A 229 12.00 -6.91 -3.11
C ARG A 229 11.73 -7.98 -4.14
N THR A 230 10.45 -8.15 -4.53
CA THR A 230 10.02 -9.20 -5.45
C THR A 230 9.30 -8.62 -6.66
N PRO A 231 9.24 -9.35 -7.79
CA PRO A 231 8.43 -8.96 -8.94
C PRO A 231 6.96 -8.72 -8.59
N PHE A 232 6.43 -9.49 -7.62
CA PHE A 232 5.08 -9.27 -7.14
C PHE A 232 4.91 -7.89 -6.51
N VAL A 233 5.79 -7.50 -5.59
CA VAL A 233 5.71 -6.18 -4.93
C VAL A 233 5.82 -5.06 -5.94
N ALA A 234 6.77 -5.15 -6.89
CA ALA A 234 6.94 -4.14 -7.94
C ALA A 234 5.68 -3.95 -8.80
N ARG A 235 5.03 -5.06 -9.23
CA ARG A 235 3.77 -5.00 -9.98
C ARG A 235 2.62 -4.49 -9.13
N PHE A 236 2.54 -4.99 -7.89
CA PHE A 236 1.41 -4.70 -7.03
C PHE A 236 1.40 -3.26 -6.53
N ILE A 237 2.55 -2.68 -6.18
CA ILE A 237 2.66 -1.26 -5.82
C ILE A 237 2.43 -0.35 -7.02
N GLY A 238 2.68 -0.86 -8.25
CA GLY A 238 2.50 -0.10 -9.49
C GLY A 238 3.66 0.84 -9.81
N GLY A 239 3.58 1.47 -10.99
CA GLY A 239 4.58 2.44 -11.43
C GLY A 239 5.94 1.84 -11.83
N HIS A 240 6.03 0.50 -11.95
CA HIS A 240 7.27 -0.21 -12.32
C HIS A 240 7.08 -1.06 -13.57
N ASN A 241 8.07 -1.02 -14.44
CA ASN A 241 8.26 -1.98 -15.52
C ASN A 241 9.19 -3.10 -15.04
N LEU A 242 8.91 -4.33 -15.43
CA LEU A 242 9.73 -5.49 -15.12
C LEU A 242 10.42 -6.00 -16.35
N VAL A 243 11.73 -6.19 -16.24
CA VAL A 243 12.57 -6.79 -17.30
C VAL A 243 13.30 -7.99 -16.70
N SER A 244 13.21 -9.13 -17.38
CA SER A 244 13.97 -10.33 -17.04
C SER A 244 15.10 -10.51 -18.02
N ALA A 245 16.29 -10.83 -17.53
CA ALA A 245 17.47 -11.01 -18.35
C ALA A 245 18.49 -11.94 -17.68
N ARG A 246 19.38 -12.51 -18.48
CA ARG A 246 20.48 -13.36 -18.02
C ARG A 246 21.73 -12.52 -17.83
N VAL A 247 22.47 -12.77 -16.77
CA VAL A 247 23.80 -12.16 -16.52
C VAL A 247 24.79 -12.78 -17.44
N ILE A 248 25.34 -11.99 -18.39
CA ILE A 248 26.36 -12.47 -19.37
C ILE A 248 27.79 -12.06 -19.00
N GLY A 249 27.92 -11.03 -18.13
CA GLY A 249 29.24 -10.54 -17.70
C GLY A 249 29.10 -9.67 -16.45
N ARG A 250 30.27 -9.32 -15.87
CA ARG A 250 30.33 -8.39 -14.71
C ARG A 250 31.59 -7.53 -14.80
N ASP A 251 31.45 -6.27 -14.41
CA ASP A 251 32.56 -5.34 -14.19
C ASP A 251 32.34 -4.64 -12.83
N GLY A 252 32.96 -5.16 -11.78
CA GLY A 252 32.78 -4.73 -10.41
C GLY A 252 31.32 -4.92 -9.93
N ALA A 253 30.68 -3.82 -9.57
CA ALA A 253 29.28 -3.76 -9.13
C ALA A 253 28.26 -3.68 -10.28
N VAL A 254 28.73 -3.64 -11.54
CA VAL A 254 27.89 -3.56 -12.73
C VAL A 254 27.78 -4.96 -13.36
N ALA A 255 26.55 -5.41 -13.56
CA ALA A 255 26.22 -6.61 -14.31
C ALA A 255 25.89 -6.24 -15.77
N GLU A 256 26.42 -7.02 -16.71
CA GLU A 256 25.97 -7.01 -18.09
C GLU A 256 24.93 -8.11 -18.27
N LEU A 257 23.79 -7.73 -18.82
CA LEU A 257 22.60 -8.55 -18.95
C LEU A 257 22.22 -8.70 -20.42
N GLU A 258 21.63 -9.84 -20.76
CA GLU A 258 21.06 -10.09 -22.08
C GLU A 258 19.66 -10.70 -21.89
N ASP A 259 18.64 -10.10 -22.52
CA ASP A 259 17.30 -10.63 -22.48
C ASP A 259 17.05 -11.72 -23.54
N ALA A 260 15.84 -12.28 -23.55
CA ALA A 260 15.48 -13.40 -24.43
C ALA A 260 15.52 -13.06 -25.94
N VAL A 261 15.58 -11.76 -26.31
CA VAL A 261 15.66 -11.32 -27.73
C VAL A 261 17.01 -10.72 -28.08
N GLY A 262 18.00 -10.82 -27.17
CA GLY A 262 19.39 -10.39 -27.41
C GLY A 262 19.67 -8.91 -27.12
N ARG A 263 18.77 -8.18 -26.43
CA ARG A 263 19.06 -6.81 -25.98
C ARG A 263 20.01 -6.86 -24.78
N ARG A 264 20.95 -5.95 -24.75
CA ARG A 264 21.93 -5.85 -23.68
C ARG A 264 21.67 -4.67 -22.77
N PHE A 265 21.80 -4.91 -21.47
CA PHE A 265 21.64 -3.91 -20.44
C PHE A 265 22.83 -3.94 -19.49
N ARG A 266 23.12 -2.80 -18.90
CA ARG A 266 24.07 -2.68 -17.79
C ARG A 266 23.33 -2.16 -16.57
N VAL A 267 23.37 -2.88 -15.47
CA VAL A 267 22.66 -2.52 -14.24
C VAL A 267 23.60 -2.68 -13.04
N ARG A 268 23.36 -1.93 -11.98
CA ARG A 268 24.03 -2.17 -10.70
C ARG A 268 23.42 -3.40 -10.05
N ALA A 269 24.22 -4.44 -9.86
CA ALA A 269 23.79 -5.72 -9.30
C ALA A 269 24.93 -6.36 -8.50
N ASP A 270 24.94 -6.11 -7.19
CA ASP A 270 25.90 -6.74 -6.30
C ASP A 270 25.54 -8.21 -6.05
N GLY A 271 26.54 -9.08 -6.02
CA GLY A 271 26.36 -10.48 -5.61
C GLY A 271 25.71 -11.42 -6.62
N VAL A 272 25.30 -10.96 -7.83
CA VAL A 272 24.70 -11.83 -8.85
C VAL A 272 25.77 -12.65 -9.58
N ALA A 273 25.47 -13.92 -9.87
CA ALA A 273 26.40 -14.81 -10.58
C ALA A 273 26.22 -14.69 -12.10
N VAL A 274 27.33 -14.78 -12.86
CA VAL A 274 27.28 -14.91 -14.33
C VAL A 274 26.55 -16.20 -14.70
N GLY A 275 25.61 -16.11 -15.65
CA GLY A 275 24.76 -17.21 -16.11
C GLY A 275 23.43 -17.28 -15.36
N SER A 276 23.21 -16.56 -14.23
CA SER A 276 21.92 -16.52 -13.54
C SER A 276 20.90 -15.67 -14.29
N GLU A 277 19.63 -16.03 -14.14
CA GLU A 277 18.50 -15.19 -14.56
C GLU A 277 18.11 -14.26 -13.42
N ILE A 278 17.96 -12.99 -13.73
CA ILE A 278 17.50 -11.97 -12.78
C ILE A 278 16.35 -11.17 -13.37
N ALA A 279 15.52 -10.63 -12.51
CA ALA A 279 14.55 -9.61 -12.88
C ALA A 279 14.97 -8.26 -12.27
N PHE A 280 14.74 -7.18 -12.98
CA PHE A 280 14.91 -5.85 -12.45
C PHE A 280 13.70 -4.97 -12.74
N ALA A 281 13.44 -4.03 -11.83
CA ALA A 281 12.36 -3.07 -11.92
C ALA A 281 12.87 -1.72 -12.40
N LEU A 282 12.12 -1.08 -13.29
CA LEU A 282 12.35 0.26 -13.81
C LEU A 282 11.14 1.14 -13.49
N ARG A 283 11.34 2.23 -12.79
CA ARG A 283 10.24 3.17 -12.50
C ARG A 283 9.80 3.88 -13.76
N ALA A 284 8.49 3.93 -13.99
CA ALA A 284 7.90 4.54 -15.18
C ALA A 284 8.21 6.05 -15.32
N ASP A 285 8.37 6.75 -14.19
CA ASP A 285 8.68 8.18 -14.10
C ASP A 285 10.18 8.50 -14.19
N HIS A 286 11.05 7.49 -14.21
CA HIS A 286 12.51 7.63 -14.41
C HIS A 286 12.97 7.24 -15.82
N LEU A 287 12.02 6.86 -16.68
CA LEU A 287 12.33 6.51 -18.07
C LEU A 287 12.27 7.74 -18.96
N GLU A 288 13.29 7.88 -19.81
CA GLU A 288 13.26 8.85 -20.89
C GLU A 288 12.61 8.23 -22.13
N LEU A 289 11.59 8.90 -22.68
CA LEU A 289 10.92 8.51 -23.88
C LEU A 289 11.32 9.45 -25.02
N THR A 290 11.84 8.91 -26.11
CA THR A 290 12.27 9.67 -27.30
C THR A 290 11.72 9.08 -28.58
N HIS A 291 11.55 9.91 -29.62
CA HIS A 291 11.15 9.44 -30.96
C HIS A 291 12.31 8.67 -31.60
N ALA A 292 12.06 7.43 -32.03
CA ALA A 292 13.10 6.59 -32.64
C ALA A 292 13.66 7.19 -33.96
N GLN A 293 12.93 8.07 -34.63
CA GLN A 293 13.39 8.76 -35.85
C GLN A 293 14.38 9.90 -35.56
N ALA A 294 14.31 10.56 -34.38
CA ALA A 294 15.21 11.64 -34.03
C ALA A 294 16.67 11.17 -33.94
N LEU A 295 16.89 9.94 -33.56
CA LEU A 295 18.23 9.31 -33.51
C LEU A 295 18.86 9.04 -34.91
N ARG A 296 18.05 8.80 -35.95
CA ARG A 296 18.57 8.59 -37.30
C ARG A 296 19.05 9.88 -37.98
N VAL A 297 18.52 11.03 -37.57
CA VAL A 297 18.93 12.33 -38.12
C VAL A 297 20.21 12.85 -37.44
N ALA A 298 20.40 12.54 -36.14
CA ALA A 298 21.61 12.91 -35.41
C ALA A 298 22.87 12.08 -35.83
N VAL A 299 22.68 10.89 -36.38
CA VAL A 299 23.75 10.00 -36.86
C VAL A 299 24.22 10.30 -38.30
N GLY A 300 23.59 11.27 -38.99
CA GLY A 300 23.99 11.72 -40.32
C GLY A 300 25.14 12.73 -40.36
N ALA A 301 25.67 13.19 -39.24
CA ALA A 301 26.91 13.96 -39.15
C ALA A 301 28.05 12.99 -38.78
N GLU A 302 29.14 13.03 -39.59
CA GLU A 302 30.36 12.25 -39.43
C GLU A 302 31.05 12.48 -38.06
N SER A 303 30.42 11.99 -36.99
CA SER A 303 31.04 11.79 -35.67
C SER A 303 30.98 10.29 -35.39
N GLU A 304 32.07 9.71 -34.89
CA GLU A 304 32.14 8.32 -34.41
C GLU A 304 30.89 7.98 -33.61
N PRO A 305 30.23 6.82 -33.76
CA PRO A 305 29.04 6.47 -33.05
C PRO A 305 29.35 6.60 -31.54
N GLU A 306 28.80 7.64 -30.93
CA GLU A 306 28.68 7.72 -29.47
C GLU A 306 28.21 6.32 -29.02
N ALA A 307 28.92 5.71 -28.08
CA ALA A 307 28.68 4.33 -27.63
C ALA A 307 27.18 4.15 -27.45
N PRO A 308 26.55 3.09 -28.01
CA PRO A 308 25.11 2.93 -28.06
C PRO A 308 24.55 3.19 -26.67
N ALA A 309 23.50 4.05 -26.58
CA ALA A 309 22.91 4.45 -25.31
C ALA A 309 22.65 3.17 -24.51
N VAL A 310 23.50 2.95 -23.50
CA VAL A 310 23.50 1.75 -22.68
C VAL A 310 22.17 1.79 -21.94
N ASN A 311 21.35 0.74 -22.09
CA ASN A 311 20.00 0.63 -21.54
C ASN A 311 18.91 1.34 -22.35
N ALA A 312 18.73 0.95 -23.60
CA ALA A 312 17.64 1.42 -24.45
C ALA A 312 16.76 0.25 -24.90
N ILE A 313 15.44 0.52 -24.98
CA ILE A 313 14.42 -0.42 -25.46
C ILE A 313 13.62 0.26 -26.54
N ASP A 314 13.69 -0.23 -27.77
CA ASP A 314 12.88 0.22 -28.88
C ASP A 314 11.53 -0.50 -28.86
N GLY A 315 10.46 0.24 -29.11
CA GLY A 315 9.10 -0.29 -29.13
C GLY A 315 8.15 0.57 -29.96
N THR A 316 6.91 0.17 -29.97
CA THR A 316 5.82 0.87 -30.66
C THR A 316 4.81 1.39 -29.62
N VAL A 317 4.38 2.64 -29.74
CA VAL A 317 3.39 3.24 -28.83
C VAL A 317 2.02 2.58 -29.06
N THR A 318 1.47 1.99 -28.01
CA THR A 318 0.18 1.29 -28.03
C THR A 318 -0.93 2.02 -27.27
N SER A 319 -0.57 2.93 -26.36
CA SER A 319 -1.55 3.72 -25.59
C SER A 319 -0.93 5.04 -25.16
N VAL A 320 -1.74 6.10 -25.19
CA VAL A 320 -1.43 7.42 -24.66
C VAL A 320 -2.62 7.86 -23.81
N GLN A 321 -2.40 8.10 -22.51
CA GLN A 321 -3.45 8.44 -21.56
C GLN A 321 -3.06 9.70 -20.78
N TYR A 322 -3.85 10.75 -20.90
CA TYR A 322 -3.69 11.98 -20.13
C TYR A 322 -4.20 11.80 -18.69
N GLN A 323 -3.37 12.13 -17.71
CA GLN A 323 -3.66 12.00 -16.27
C GLN A 323 -3.67 13.35 -15.53
N GLY A 324 -3.85 14.45 -16.25
CA GLY A 324 -3.86 15.81 -15.69
C GLY A 324 -2.47 16.43 -15.62
N THR A 325 -1.59 15.96 -14.76
CA THR A 325 -0.22 16.50 -14.57
C THR A 325 0.84 15.81 -15.43
N HIS A 326 0.52 14.66 -15.98
CA HIS A 326 1.41 13.84 -16.80
C HIS A 326 0.61 13.02 -17.82
N VAL A 327 1.32 12.43 -18.75
CA VAL A 327 0.79 11.52 -19.75
C VAL A 327 1.43 10.15 -19.56
N GLU A 328 0.62 9.13 -19.43
CA GLU A 328 1.06 7.73 -19.46
C GLU A 328 1.16 7.25 -20.90
N VAL A 329 2.35 6.84 -21.31
CA VAL A 329 2.61 6.28 -22.64
C VAL A 329 2.99 4.82 -22.48
N ARG A 330 2.26 3.91 -23.12
CA ARG A 330 2.58 2.48 -23.15
C ARG A 330 3.23 2.11 -24.46
N LEU A 331 4.29 1.31 -24.35
CA LEU A 331 5.04 0.78 -25.48
C LEU A 331 4.97 -0.73 -25.48
N GLU A 332 4.77 -1.31 -26.64
CA GLU A 332 4.98 -2.73 -26.89
C GLU A 332 6.39 -2.94 -27.45
N ALA A 333 7.17 -3.77 -26.80
CA ALA A 333 8.52 -4.15 -27.22
C ALA A 333 8.61 -5.69 -27.27
N ARG A 334 9.24 -6.21 -28.34
CA ARG A 334 9.32 -7.66 -28.57
C ARG A 334 9.95 -8.37 -27.34
N GLY A 335 9.26 -9.39 -26.81
CA GLY A 335 9.77 -10.23 -25.72
C GLY A 335 9.66 -9.61 -24.34
N LEU A 336 8.98 -8.48 -24.18
CA LEU A 336 8.68 -7.84 -22.89
C LEU A 336 7.17 -7.67 -22.70
N GLU A 337 6.72 -7.58 -21.45
CA GLU A 337 5.40 -7.06 -21.12
C GLU A 337 5.31 -5.59 -21.59
N PRO A 338 4.11 -5.06 -21.87
CA PRO A 338 3.97 -3.65 -22.24
C PRO A 338 4.62 -2.73 -21.22
N LEU A 339 5.52 -1.87 -21.69
CA LEU A 339 6.27 -0.92 -20.88
C LEU A 339 5.48 0.37 -20.70
N LEU A 340 5.53 0.96 -19.51
CA LEU A 340 4.91 2.23 -19.17
C LEU A 340 5.98 3.30 -18.99
N ALA A 341 5.80 4.45 -19.63
CA ALA A 341 6.54 5.68 -19.34
C ALA A 341 5.58 6.76 -18.86
N THR A 342 5.99 7.48 -17.82
CA THR A 342 5.27 8.64 -17.30
C THR A 342 5.98 9.91 -17.74
N VAL A 343 5.38 10.64 -18.67
CA VAL A 343 5.96 11.85 -19.27
C VAL A 343 5.26 13.08 -18.69
N PRO A 344 5.99 14.06 -18.14
CA PRO A 344 5.38 15.32 -17.70
C PRO A 344 4.58 15.97 -18.81
N GLU A 345 3.41 16.56 -18.50
CA GLU A 345 2.49 17.15 -19.47
C GLU A 345 3.20 18.10 -20.44
N ALA A 346 3.99 19.04 -19.90
CA ALA A 346 4.71 20.02 -20.71
C ALA A 346 5.71 19.38 -21.70
N ALA A 347 6.40 18.32 -21.27
CA ALA A 347 7.34 17.60 -22.13
C ALA A 347 6.61 16.81 -23.22
N PHE A 348 5.47 16.18 -22.88
CA PHE A 348 4.68 15.43 -23.85
C PHE A 348 4.14 16.34 -24.97
N TYR A 349 3.55 17.50 -24.65
CA TYR A 349 3.00 18.40 -25.65
C TYR A 349 4.05 19.15 -26.45
N ALA A 350 5.29 19.25 -25.98
CA ALA A 350 6.41 19.76 -26.77
C ALA A 350 6.85 18.76 -27.89
N ALA A 351 6.67 17.45 -27.67
CA ALA A 351 7.02 16.40 -28.61
C ALA A 351 6.04 15.20 -28.43
N PRO A 352 4.77 15.32 -28.93
CA PRO A 352 3.74 14.35 -28.68
C PRO A 352 4.00 13.03 -29.41
N PHE A 353 3.61 11.93 -28.77
CA PHE A 353 3.68 10.60 -29.34
C PHE A 353 2.32 10.17 -29.88
N GLU A 354 2.29 9.68 -31.11
CA GLU A 354 1.09 9.13 -31.74
C GLU A 354 1.02 7.60 -31.53
N LEU A 355 -0.21 7.06 -31.59
CA LEU A 355 -0.41 5.62 -31.57
C LEU A 355 0.24 4.98 -32.80
N GLY A 356 0.94 3.89 -32.62
CA GLY A 356 1.67 3.20 -33.68
C GLY A 356 3.05 3.82 -34.01
N ALA A 357 3.40 4.95 -33.41
CA ALA A 357 4.72 5.56 -33.63
C ALA A 357 5.84 4.74 -33.00
N PRO A 358 7.00 4.62 -33.66
CA PRO A 358 8.18 4.02 -33.08
C PRO A 358 8.78 4.97 -32.01
N ALA A 359 9.08 4.42 -30.84
CA ALA A 359 9.65 5.17 -29.73
C ALA A 359 10.75 4.36 -29.06
N ARG A 360 11.65 5.06 -28.38
CA ARG A 360 12.75 4.50 -27.59
C ARG A 360 12.60 4.90 -26.13
N LEU A 361 12.61 3.91 -25.25
CA LEU A 361 12.78 4.08 -23.80
C LEU A 361 14.25 3.94 -23.46
N SER A 362 14.77 4.88 -22.67
CA SER A 362 16.12 4.80 -22.12
C SER A 362 16.11 5.03 -20.60
N PHE A 363 17.10 4.46 -19.92
CA PHE A 363 17.28 4.61 -18.48
C PHE A 363 18.75 4.62 -18.08
N ALA A 364 19.08 5.37 -17.03
CA ALA A 364 20.43 5.42 -16.50
C ALA A 364 20.80 4.14 -15.72
N LEU A 365 22.10 3.86 -15.61
CA LEU A 365 22.65 2.70 -14.91
C LEU A 365 22.10 2.52 -13.47
N GLY A 366 21.83 3.62 -12.78
CA GLY A 366 21.36 3.62 -11.38
C GLY A 366 19.86 3.49 -11.21
N GLU A 367 19.08 3.53 -12.29
CA GLU A 367 17.60 3.51 -12.23
C GLU A 367 17.02 2.10 -12.21
N ALA A 368 17.80 1.11 -12.60
CA ALA A 368 17.39 -0.29 -12.53
C ALA A 368 17.57 -0.82 -11.10
N HIS A 369 16.51 -1.35 -10.53
CA HIS A 369 16.51 -2.01 -9.22
C HIS A 369 16.38 -3.52 -9.41
N VAL A 370 17.43 -4.28 -9.05
CA VAL A 370 17.43 -5.75 -9.14
C VAL A 370 16.52 -6.33 -8.05
N LEU A 371 15.66 -7.24 -8.46
CA LEU A 371 14.69 -7.92 -7.60
C LEU A 371 15.28 -9.24 -7.10
N HIS A 372 14.92 -9.58 -5.87
CA HIS A 372 15.25 -10.88 -5.30
C HIS A 372 14.03 -11.80 -5.51
N GLY A 373 14.20 -12.87 -6.28
CA GLY A 373 13.17 -13.87 -6.54
C GLY A 373 13.07 -14.91 -5.45
#